data_fe7123e4fb029a8ff42f9a800fdece00
#
_entry.id   fe7123e4fb029a8ff42f9a800fdece00
#
_cell.length_a   1.000
_cell.length_b   1.000
_cell.length_c   1.000
_cell.angle_alpha   90.00
_cell.angle_beta   90.00
_cell.angle_gamma   90.00
#
_symmetry.space_group_name_H-M   'P 1'
#
loop_
_entity.id
_entity.type
_entity.pdbx_description
1 polymer ?
#
loop_
_entity_poly.entity_id
_entity_poly.type
_entity_poly.pdbx_seq_one_letter_code
_entity_poly.pdbx_strand_id
1 'polypeptide(L)'
;MRLDVLDADTLARVGWVDVWVSLYWDSPYYSEGSFTLEVRPTTENLQLLQEGRWLVRSDENPRIPMRICSRANQNEDANLVVSGHPATWLLTKRVSAVSIKNQNAEAAMRSLVSAAKPWPRLELGTEYGFDTTFEKQTSGGSIFDYCQTIGQACDLGFRIVLDGKGSKKKLLFECFRPTFDPNRRYSPQWGNLLNSGWSFSDTDYANVALVQGAGEGDERATVWVGDVNATGADRRELYIDARDVQPEDGETSTSQSYLAKLADRGGEKLLAQLRTGSIEFDVDDDTLQVGDVLSASLPQLGYTAMVRVADIITQSEDSGTTRTIRLGTPSWHKI
;
A
#
# COMPACT_ATOMS: atom_id res chain seq x y z
N MET A 1 18.90 1.30 17.01
CA MET A 1 18.65 1.04 15.57
C MET A 1 19.94 1.24 14.79
N ARG A 2 20.16 0.50 13.70
CA ARG A 2 21.29 0.64 12.78
C ARG A 2 20.79 0.34 11.37
N LEU A 3 21.32 1.04 10.36
CA LEU A 3 21.04 0.78 8.96
C LEU A 3 22.22 0.03 8.33
N ASP A 4 22.03 -1.23 7.97
CA ASP A 4 23.01 -1.96 7.17
C ASP A 4 22.93 -1.48 5.73
N VAL A 5 24.08 -1.16 5.12
CA VAL A 5 24.16 -0.75 3.71
C VAL A 5 24.64 -1.95 2.90
N LEU A 6 23.84 -2.29 1.88
CA LEU A 6 24.14 -3.43 1.02
C LEU A 6 24.50 -2.97 -0.39
N ASP A 7 25.38 -3.69 -1.01
CA ASP A 7 25.75 -3.50 -2.41
C ASP A 7 24.56 -3.67 -3.36
N ALA A 8 24.53 -2.87 -4.39
CA ALA A 8 23.40 -2.77 -5.32
C ALA A 8 23.04 -4.10 -5.99
N ASP A 9 24.04 -4.90 -6.37
CA ASP A 9 23.84 -6.09 -7.20
C ASP A 9 24.00 -7.39 -6.39
N THR A 10 24.95 -7.42 -5.47
CA THR A 10 25.30 -8.63 -4.73
C THR A 10 24.56 -8.79 -3.41
N LEU A 11 23.96 -7.71 -2.88
CA LEU A 11 23.40 -7.63 -1.53
C LEU A 11 24.43 -7.89 -0.43
N ALA A 12 25.72 -7.90 -0.74
CA ALA A 12 26.75 -7.99 0.27
C ALA A 12 26.71 -6.73 1.14
N ARG A 13 26.89 -6.88 2.46
CA ARG A 13 26.99 -5.72 3.33
C ARG A 13 28.30 -5.01 3.08
N VAL A 14 28.25 -3.74 2.69
CA VAL A 14 29.40 -2.88 2.41
C VAL A 14 29.72 -1.94 3.57
N GLY A 15 28.80 -1.77 4.51
CA GLY A 15 28.96 -0.96 5.69
C GLY A 15 27.67 -0.84 6.47
N TRP A 16 27.62 0.13 7.37
CA TRP A 16 26.41 0.50 8.12
C TRP A 16 26.44 1.97 8.49
N VAL A 17 25.27 2.52 8.78
CA VAL A 17 25.10 3.85 9.39
C VAL A 17 24.34 3.66 10.70
N ASP A 18 24.87 4.20 11.78
CA ASP A 18 24.29 4.20 13.12
C ASP A 18 24.21 5.59 13.76
N VAL A 19 24.72 6.60 13.05
CA VAL A 19 24.64 8.02 13.43
C VAL A 19 24.06 8.81 12.25
N TRP A 20 22.99 9.53 12.49
CA TRP A 20 22.33 10.41 11.52
C TRP A 20 21.82 11.67 12.21
N VAL A 21 21.48 12.69 11.43
CA VAL A 21 20.79 13.90 11.87
C VAL A 21 19.30 13.62 11.98
N SER A 22 18.73 13.07 10.92
CA SER A 22 17.33 12.62 10.90
C SER A 22 17.16 11.40 10.02
N LEU A 23 16.20 10.57 10.40
CA LEU A 23 15.72 9.43 9.62
C LEU A 23 14.21 9.45 9.64
N TYR A 24 13.62 9.44 8.45
CA TYR A 24 12.23 9.14 8.19
C TYR A 24 12.16 7.81 7.44
N TRP A 25 11.36 6.87 7.94
CA TRP A 25 11.21 5.53 7.36
C TRP A 25 9.75 5.12 7.37
N ASP A 26 9.17 5.04 6.19
CA ASP A 26 7.76 4.74 5.99
C ASP A 26 7.59 3.36 5.36
N SER A 27 6.81 2.52 6.04
CA SER A 27 6.49 1.15 5.62
C SER A 27 4.98 0.99 5.49
N PRO A 28 4.39 1.37 4.35
CA PRO A 28 2.96 1.28 4.13
C PRO A 28 2.52 -0.12 3.69
N TYR A 29 1.20 -0.39 3.86
CA TYR A 29 0.61 -1.67 3.48
C TYR A 29 0.34 -1.78 1.97
N TYR A 30 -0.27 -0.75 1.37
CA TYR A 30 -0.66 -0.75 -0.04
C TYR A 30 -0.09 0.40 -0.87
N SER A 31 0.74 1.24 -0.31
CA SER A 31 1.40 2.32 -1.04
C SER A 31 2.88 2.06 -1.27
N GLU A 32 3.55 2.94 -2.01
CA GLU A 32 4.93 2.70 -2.41
C GLU A 32 5.93 2.80 -1.26
N GLY A 33 5.62 3.57 -0.22
CA GLY A 33 6.54 3.86 0.87
C GLY A 33 7.75 4.69 0.47
N SER A 34 8.48 5.17 1.47
CA SER A 34 9.68 5.96 1.25
C SER A 34 10.59 5.99 2.47
N PHE A 35 11.81 6.41 2.28
CA PHE A 35 12.68 6.86 3.37
C PHE A 35 13.39 8.15 3.00
N THR A 36 13.76 8.90 4.01
CA THR A 36 14.71 10.02 3.93
C THR A 36 15.67 9.91 5.08
N LEU A 37 16.96 9.90 4.76
CA LEU A 37 18.06 9.84 5.71
C LEU A 37 18.94 11.06 5.54
N GLU A 38 19.15 11.80 6.60
CA GLU A 38 20.03 12.95 6.64
C GLU A 38 21.25 12.65 7.50
N VAL A 39 22.43 12.73 6.92
CA VAL A 39 23.71 12.43 7.59
C VAL A 39 24.73 13.54 7.32
N ARG A 40 25.75 13.64 8.17
CA ARG A 40 26.89 14.51 7.90
C ARG A 40 27.63 14.03 6.64
N PRO A 41 28.08 14.94 5.76
CA PRO A 41 28.73 14.61 4.48
C PRO A 41 30.21 14.21 4.67
N THR A 42 30.45 13.21 5.52
CA THR A 42 31.78 12.64 5.68
C THR A 42 32.22 11.87 4.44
N THR A 43 33.52 11.72 4.20
CA THR A 43 34.03 10.92 3.10
C THR A 43 33.46 9.50 3.12
N GLU A 44 33.33 8.92 4.32
CA GLU A 44 32.75 7.60 4.51
C GLU A 44 31.28 7.54 4.07
N ASN A 45 30.43 8.48 4.55
CA ASN A 45 29.01 8.54 4.18
C ASN A 45 28.83 8.78 2.68
N LEU A 46 29.66 9.68 2.09
CA LEU A 46 29.62 9.95 0.65
C LEU A 46 29.97 8.72 -0.20
N GLN A 47 30.89 7.90 0.27
CA GLN A 47 31.26 6.64 -0.40
C GLN A 47 30.29 5.50 -0.11
N LEU A 48 29.71 5.49 1.09
CA LEU A 48 28.83 4.42 1.54
C LEU A 48 27.42 4.53 0.99
N LEU A 49 26.85 5.75 0.98
CA LEU A 49 25.45 5.99 0.63
C LEU A 49 25.31 6.35 -0.85
N GLN A 50 25.54 5.39 -1.75
CA GLN A 50 25.46 5.59 -3.19
C GLN A 50 24.12 5.14 -3.76
N GLU A 51 23.67 5.80 -4.84
CA GLU A 51 22.46 5.41 -5.57
C GLU A 51 22.51 3.95 -5.99
N GLY A 52 21.38 3.29 -5.89
CA GLY A 52 21.25 1.87 -6.20
C GLY A 52 21.58 0.92 -5.06
N ARG A 53 22.30 1.35 -4.04
CA ARG A 53 22.51 0.54 -2.83
C ARG A 53 21.23 0.40 -2.03
N TRP A 54 21.24 -0.58 -1.14
CA TRP A 54 20.11 -0.90 -0.30
C TRP A 54 20.40 -0.56 1.15
N LEU A 55 19.42 0.03 1.82
CA LEU A 55 19.41 0.21 3.27
C LEU A 55 18.48 -0.82 3.91
N VAL A 56 18.90 -1.39 5.02
CA VAL A 56 18.09 -2.37 5.77
C VAL A 56 18.22 -2.08 7.25
N ARG A 57 17.11 -1.89 7.92
CA ARG A 57 17.07 -1.71 9.37
C ARG A 57 17.44 -3.00 10.08
N SER A 58 18.26 -2.88 11.13
CA SER A 58 18.71 -4.04 11.94
C SER A 58 17.66 -4.53 12.93
N ASP A 59 16.71 -3.69 13.27
CA ASP A 59 15.61 -3.91 14.24
C ASP A 59 14.27 -4.28 13.59
N GLU A 60 14.23 -4.39 12.27
CA GLU A 60 13.01 -4.69 11.52
C GLU A 60 12.88 -6.18 11.21
N ASN A 61 11.67 -6.74 11.43
CA ASN A 61 11.35 -8.11 11.09
C ASN A 61 9.90 -8.21 10.56
N PRO A 62 9.67 -8.62 9.31
CA PRO A 62 10.69 -8.99 8.32
C PRO A 62 11.52 -7.80 7.85
N ARG A 63 12.73 -8.04 7.39
CA ARG A 63 13.63 -6.99 6.89
C ARG A 63 13.20 -6.52 5.51
N ILE A 64 12.74 -5.28 5.43
CA ILE A 64 12.35 -4.63 4.17
C ILE A 64 13.52 -3.82 3.64
N PRO A 65 14.13 -4.18 2.51
CA PRO A 65 15.22 -3.40 1.93
C PRO A 65 14.67 -2.16 1.22
N MET A 66 15.25 -1.00 1.52
CA MET A 66 14.97 0.27 0.86
C MET A 66 16.09 0.59 -0.14
N ARG A 67 15.73 0.90 -1.38
CA ARG A 67 16.70 1.27 -2.41
C ARG A 67 16.99 2.75 -2.36
N ILE A 68 18.25 3.13 -2.36
CA ILE A 68 18.68 4.53 -2.51
C ILE A 68 18.41 4.95 -3.96
N CYS A 69 17.55 5.94 -4.13
CA CYS A 69 17.15 6.47 -5.44
C CYS A 69 17.66 7.87 -5.70
N SER A 70 17.92 8.64 -4.65
CA SER A 70 18.38 10.03 -4.76
C SER A 70 19.36 10.38 -3.64
N ARG A 71 20.29 11.25 -3.98
CA ARG A 71 21.23 11.88 -3.05
C ARG A 71 21.31 13.35 -3.36
N ALA A 72 21.30 14.18 -2.35
CA ALA A 72 21.46 15.63 -2.50
C ALA A 72 22.35 16.19 -1.36
N ASN A 73 23.19 17.13 -1.73
CA ASN A 73 23.90 17.99 -0.81
C ASN A 73 23.83 19.40 -1.40
N GLN A 74 23.22 20.35 -0.70
CA GLN A 74 22.94 21.68 -1.25
C GLN A 74 24.17 22.58 -1.29
N ASN A 75 25.13 22.39 -0.38
CA ASN A 75 26.40 23.06 -0.31
C ASN A 75 27.39 22.25 0.55
N GLU A 76 28.67 22.63 0.58
CA GLU A 76 29.71 21.87 1.27
C GLU A 76 29.47 21.70 2.78
N ASP A 77 28.77 22.64 3.40
CA ASP A 77 28.46 22.62 4.84
C ASP A 77 27.09 21.95 5.15
N ALA A 78 26.28 21.70 4.12
CA ALA A 78 24.98 21.08 4.30
C ALA A 78 25.09 19.56 4.52
N ASN A 79 24.11 19.00 5.21
CA ASN A 79 24.00 17.56 5.37
C ASN A 79 23.75 16.86 4.03
N LEU A 80 24.22 15.62 3.93
CA LEU A 80 23.87 14.73 2.83
C LEU A 80 22.48 14.17 3.08
N VAL A 81 21.55 14.46 2.19
CA VAL A 81 20.19 13.92 2.19
C VAL A 81 20.11 12.76 1.19
N VAL A 82 19.73 11.60 1.67
CA VAL A 82 19.57 10.37 0.88
C VAL A 82 18.14 9.91 0.97
N SER A 83 17.51 9.62 -0.16
CA SER A 83 16.13 9.17 -0.18
C SER A 83 15.90 8.01 -1.15
N GLY A 84 14.79 7.31 -0.96
CA GLY A 84 14.43 6.20 -1.81
C GLY A 84 13.17 5.47 -1.36
N HIS A 85 13.03 4.24 -1.83
CA HIS A 85 11.79 3.48 -1.73
C HIS A 85 12.05 2.02 -1.35
N PRO A 86 11.07 1.32 -0.75
CA PRO A 86 11.17 -0.12 -0.51
C PRO A 86 11.31 -0.89 -1.82
N ALA A 87 11.84 -2.11 -1.73
CA ALA A 87 12.08 -2.95 -2.91
C ALA A 87 10.83 -3.19 -3.76
N THR A 88 9.63 -3.10 -3.20
CA THR A 88 8.35 -3.16 -3.91
C THR A 88 8.20 -2.06 -4.98
N TRP A 89 8.87 -0.91 -4.79
CA TRP A 89 8.93 0.14 -5.80
C TRP A 89 9.49 -0.35 -7.16
N LEU A 90 10.32 -1.38 -7.19
CA LEU A 90 10.78 -1.98 -8.45
C LEU A 90 9.61 -2.49 -9.31
N LEU A 91 8.50 -2.87 -8.69
CA LEU A 91 7.30 -3.33 -9.38
C LEU A 91 6.58 -2.19 -10.12
N THR A 92 6.73 -0.93 -9.67
CA THR A 92 6.18 0.24 -10.37
C THR A 92 6.91 0.53 -11.68
N LYS A 93 8.14 0.00 -11.84
CA LYS A 93 8.98 0.21 -13.03
C LYS A 93 8.83 -0.94 -14.05
N ARG A 94 7.85 -1.81 -13.86
CA ARG A 94 7.50 -2.88 -14.79
C ARG A 94 6.01 -2.81 -15.07
N VAL A 95 5.65 -3.00 -16.32
CA VAL A 95 4.27 -2.91 -16.81
C VAL A 95 3.79 -4.24 -17.37
N SER A 96 2.49 -4.45 -17.30
CA SER A 96 1.81 -5.60 -17.89
C SER A 96 0.47 -5.15 -18.48
N ALA A 97 -0.02 -5.92 -19.46
CA ALA A 97 -1.35 -5.77 -20.02
C ALA A 97 -2.11 -7.11 -20.01
N VAL A 98 -1.82 -7.94 -19.01
CA VAL A 98 -2.44 -9.26 -18.85
C VAL A 98 -3.80 -9.12 -18.19
N SER A 99 -4.82 -9.74 -18.79
CA SER A 99 -6.12 -9.96 -18.15
C SER A 99 -6.05 -11.20 -17.27
N ILE A 100 -6.57 -11.09 -16.06
CA ILE A 100 -6.66 -12.18 -15.08
C ILE A 100 -8.08 -12.71 -15.11
N LYS A 101 -8.25 -14.02 -15.36
CA LYS A 101 -9.56 -14.66 -15.45
C LYS A 101 -9.65 -15.75 -14.39
N ASN A 102 -10.44 -15.51 -13.35
CA ASN A 102 -10.75 -16.47 -12.28
C ASN A 102 -9.54 -17.28 -11.79
N GLN A 103 -8.46 -16.57 -11.47
CA GLN A 103 -7.22 -17.17 -10.97
C GLN A 103 -7.11 -17.03 -9.47
N ASN A 104 -6.36 -17.94 -8.84
CA ASN A 104 -5.95 -17.76 -7.45
C ASN A 104 -5.15 -16.46 -7.32
N ALA A 105 -5.52 -15.61 -6.35
CA ALA A 105 -4.97 -14.26 -6.20
C ALA A 105 -3.46 -14.28 -5.93
N GLU A 106 -2.98 -15.17 -5.04
CA GLU A 106 -1.55 -15.31 -4.77
C GLU A 106 -0.80 -15.77 -6.03
N ALA A 107 -1.30 -16.80 -6.71
CA ALA A 107 -0.67 -17.31 -7.92
C ALA A 107 -0.63 -16.25 -9.04
N ALA A 108 -1.66 -15.40 -9.17
CA ALA A 108 -1.69 -14.30 -10.13
C ALA A 108 -0.61 -13.26 -9.83
N MET A 109 -0.48 -12.78 -8.57
CA MET A 109 0.58 -11.84 -8.18
C MET A 109 1.98 -12.43 -8.42
N ARG A 110 2.21 -13.67 -7.99
CA ARG A 110 3.48 -14.38 -8.17
C ARG A 110 3.86 -14.54 -9.64
N SER A 111 2.88 -14.87 -10.49
CA SER A 111 3.07 -15.00 -11.94
C SER A 111 3.49 -13.67 -12.58
N LEU A 112 2.82 -12.57 -12.25
CA LEU A 112 3.14 -11.24 -12.73
C LEU A 112 4.57 -10.83 -12.36
N VAL A 113 4.95 -11.00 -11.09
CA VAL A 113 6.28 -10.66 -10.59
C VAL A 113 7.37 -11.55 -11.23
N SER A 114 7.10 -12.85 -11.36
CA SER A 114 8.02 -13.79 -12.01
C SER A 114 8.26 -13.46 -13.48
N ALA A 115 7.20 -13.12 -14.20
CA ALA A 115 7.31 -12.74 -15.63
C ALA A 115 8.06 -11.41 -15.82
N ALA A 116 7.83 -10.45 -14.94
CA ALA A 116 8.45 -9.13 -15.01
C ALA A 116 9.93 -9.12 -14.62
N LYS A 117 10.38 -10.02 -13.75
CA LYS A 117 11.75 -10.11 -13.20
C LYS A 117 12.37 -8.73 -12.95
N PRO A 118 11.81 -7.90 -12.08
CA PRO A 118 12.21 -6.50 -11.94
C PRO A 118 13.65 -6.35 -11.42
N TRP A 119 14.21 -7.39 -10.85
CA TRP A 119 15.59 -7.42 -10.39
C TRP A 119 16.19 -8.86 -10.44
N PRO A 120 17.50 -9.05 -10.79
CA PRO A 120 18.09 -10.38 -11.06
C PRO A 120 18.05 -11.36 -9.90
N ARG A 121 18.14 -10.87 -8.65
CA ARG A 121 18.10 -11.68 -7.44
C ARG A 121 16.76 -11.66 -6.71
N LEU A 122 15.72 -11.23 -7.38
CA LEU A 122 14.35 -11.36 -6.86
C LEU A 122 13.84 -12.77 -7.19
N GLU A 123 13.50 -13.49 -6.15
CA GLU A 123 12.88 -14.81 -6.22
C GLU A 123 11.48 -14.75 -5.60
N LEU A 124 10.69 -15.76 -5.88
CA LEU A 124 9.40 -15.94 -5.22
C LEU A 124 9.61 -16.66 -3.88
N GLY A 125 9.05 -16.11 -2.82
CA GLY A 125 9.03 -16.74 -1.49
C GLY A 125 8.09 -17.96 -1.43
N THR A 126 7.76 -18.41 -0.23
CA THR A 126 6.85 -19.52 -0.02
C THR A 126 5.47 -19.20 -0.61
N GLU A 127 4.86 -20.17 -1.25
CA GLU A 127 3.48 -20.13 -1.69
C GLU A 127 2.59 -20.72 -0.58
N TYR A 128 1.61 -19.95 -0.14
CA TYR A 128 0.72 -20.35 0.96
C TYR A 128 -0.59 -20.94 0.47
N GLY A 129 -0.95 -20.70 -0.80
CA GLY A 129 -2.17 -21.23 -1.41
C GLY A 129 -3.44 -20.64 -0.80
N PHE A 130 -3.44 -19.32 -0.55
CA PHE A 130 -4.62 -18.63 -0.02
C PHE A 130 -5.83 -18.89 -0.90
N ASP A 131 -6.95 -19.32 -0.29
CA ASP A 131 -8.18 -19.67 -0.98
C ASP A 131 -9.00 -18.41 -1.35
N THR A 132 -8.46 -17.64 -2.30
CA THR A 132 -9.12 -16.45 -2.86
C THR A 132 -8.88 -16.42 -4.35
N THR A 133 -9.91 -16.14 -5.12
CA THR A 133 -9.85 -16.00 -6.58
C THR A 133 -10.07 -14.56 -6.98
N PHE A 134 -9.46 -14.17 -8.08
CA PHE A 134 -9.53 -12.82 -8.62
C PHE A 134 -9.76 -12.84 -10.13
N GLU A 135 -10.59 -11.93 -10.58
CA GLU A 135 -10.85 -11.70 -12.00
C GLU A 135 -10.82 -10.21 -12.30
N LYS A 136 -10.08 -9.83 -13.31
CA LYS A 136 -10.05 -8.46 -13.81
C LYS A 136 -9.60 -8.41 -15.25
N GLN A 137 -10.41 -7.79 -16.10
CA GLN A 137 -9.92 -7.26 -17.35
C GLN A 137 -9.15 -5.97 -17.09
N THR A 138 -8.00 -5.83 -17.71
CA THR A 138 -7.16 -4.66 -17.49
C THR A 138 -6.75 -4.04 -18.81
N SER A 139 -6.70 -2.72 -18.81
CA SER A 139 -6.15 -1.91 -19.91
C SER A 139 -4.62 -1.77 -19.87
N GLY A 140 -3.97 -2.45 -18.93
CA GLY A 140 -2.55 -2.32 -18.64
C GLY A 140 -2.27 -1.46 -17.40
N GLY A 141 -1.08 -1.63 -16.83
CA GLY A 141 -0.65 -0.90 -15.64
C GLY A 141 0.69 -1.41 -15.12
N SER A 142 1.17 -0.81 -14.02
CA SER A 142 2.37 -1.32 -13.37
C SER A 142 2.09 -2.64 -12.65
N ILE A 143 3.11 -3.46 -12.45
CA ILE A 143 2.97 -4.70 -11.67
C ILE A 143 2.57 -4.38 -10.23
N PHE A 144 3.02 -3.24 -9.71
CA PHE A 144 2.62 -2.76 -8.39
C PHE A 144 1.10 -2.54 -8.31
N ASP A 145 0.52 -1.80 -9.28
CA ASP A 145 -0.92 -1.52 -9.33
C ASP A 145 -1.75 -2.81 -9.46
N TYR A 146 -1.26 -3.79 -10.21
CA TYR A 146 -1.88 -5.11 -10.27
C TYR A 146 -1.88 -5.80 -8.90
N CYS A 147 -0.72 -5.88 -8.25
CA CYS A 147 -0.59 -6.48 -6.93
C CYS A 147 -1.45 -5.75 -5.89
N GLN A 148 -1.48 -4.42 -5.92
CA GLN A 148 -2.31 -3.58 -5.06
C GLN A 148 -3.80 -3.89 -5.27
N THR A 149 -4.27 -3.90 -6.52
CA THR A 149 -5.67 -4.18 -6.85
C THR A 149 -6.09 -5.59 -6.39
N ILE A 150 -5.24 -6.59 -6.68
CA ILE A 150 -5.50 -7.98 -6.24
C ILE A 150 -5.50 -8.06 -4.71
N GLY A 151 -4.51 -7.45 -4.07
CA GLY A 151 -4.37 -7.45 -2.62
C GLY A 151 -5.57 -6.83 -1.92
N GLN A 152 -6.04 -5.68 -2.39
CA GLN A 152 -7.22 -4.99 -1.84
C GLN A 152 -8.50 -5.80 -2.04
N ALA A 153 -8.69 -6.41 -3.21
CA ALA A 153 -9.88 -7.21 -3.50
C ALA A 153 -9.93 -8.54 -2.73
N CYS A 154 -8.77 -9.13 -2.43
CA CYS A 154 -8.65 -10.47 -1.84
C CYS A 154 -8.15 -10.47 -0.39
N ASP A 155 -7.99 -9.30 0.21
CA ASP A 155 -7.43 -9.13 1.57
C ASP A 155 -6.06 -9.81 1.76
N LEU A 156 -5.17 -9.60 0.79
CA LEU A 156 -3.80 -10.12 0.80
C LEU A 156 -2.80 -8.98 0.76
N GLY A 157 -1.81 -9.02 1.65
CA GLY A 157 -0.63 -8.17 1.56
C GLY A 157 0.42 -8.76 0.62
N PHE A 158 1.29 -7.89 0.13
CA PHE A 158 2.50 -8.30 -0.59
C PHE A 158 3.68 -7.43 -0.17
N ARG A 159 4.86 -8.02 -0.20
CA ARG A 159 6.11 -7.35 0.17
C ARG A 159 7.31 -7.99 -0.51
N ILE A 160 8.43 -7.27 -0.52
CA ILE A 160 9.71 -7.82 -0.90
C ILE A 160 10.63 -7.74 0.31
N VAL A 161 11.13 -8.87 0.77
CA VAL A 161 11.96 -9.00 1.97
C VAL A 161 13.37 -9.43 1.61
N LEU A 162 14.31 -9.07 2.48
CA LEU A 162 15.68 -9.58 2.40
C LEU A 162 15.80 -10.92 3.13
N ASP A 163 16.13 -11.96 2.39
CA ASP A 163 16.38 -13.29 2.92
C ASP A 163 17.86 -13.72 2.77
N GLY A 164 18.25 -14.71 3.53
CA GLY A 164 19.57 -15.33 3.47
C GLY A 164 20.66 -14.60 4.26
N LYS A 165 21.83 -15.22 4.28
CA LYS A 165 23.04 -14.72 4.96
C LYS A 165 24.24 -14.74 4.03
N GLY A 166 25.19 -13.82 4.25
CA GLY A 166 26.43 -13.75 3.48
C GLY A 166 26.18 -13.58 1.97
N SER A 167 26.81 -14.42 1.16
CA SER A 167 26.68 -14.42 -0.32
C SER A 167 25.37 -15.03 -0.83
N LYS A 168 24.59 -15.68 0.04
CA LYS A 168 23.28 -16.27 -0.30
C LYS A 168 22.11 -15.30 -0.11
N LYS A 169 22.39 -14.03 0.12
CA LYS A 169 21.33 -13.01 0.23
C LYS A 169 20.59 -12.86 -1.08
N LYS A 170 19.29 -12.76 -0.98
CA LYS A 170 18.35 -12.56 -2.09
C LYS A 170 17.15 -11.73 -1.63
N LEU A 171 16.42 -11.19 -2.56
CA LEU A 171 15.13 -10.59 -2.32
C LEU A 171 14.04 -11.64 -2.57
N LEU A 172 13.06 -11.73 -1.68
CA LEU A 172 11.90 -12.60 -1.84
C LEU A 172 10.63 -11.78 -1.95
N PHE A 173 9.88 -12.01 -3.01
CA PHE A 173 8.51 -11.55 -3.11
C PHE A 173 7.61 -12.51 -2.34
N GLU A 174 6.88 -11.98 -1.38
CA GLU A 174 5.96 -12.74 -0.52
C GLU A 174 4.57 -12.15 -0.57
N CYS A 175 3.57 -13.03 -0.66
CA CYS A 175 2.20 -12.69 -0.32
C CYS A 175 1.95 -13.13 1.13
N PHE A 176 1.14 -12.37 1.86
CA PHE A 176 0.80 -12.71 3.24
C PHE A 176 -0.64 -12.31 3.56
N ARG A 177 -1.22 -12.97 4.53
CA ARG A 177 -2.53 -12.56 5.07
C ARG A 177 -2.30 -11.80 6.36
N PRO A 178 -2.87 -10.60 6.49
CA PRO A 178 -2.78 -9.83 7.73
C PRO A 178 -3.36 -10.58 8.93
N THR A 179 -2.81 -10.34 10.09
CA THR A 179 -3.27 -10.97 11.32
C THR A 179 -4.37 -10.13 11.96
N PHE A 180 -5.45 -10.77 12.38
CA PHE A 180 -6.44 -10.18 13.27
C PHE A 180 -6.30 -10.80 14.65
N ASP A 181 -6.01 -9.97 15.67
CA ASP A 181 -6.01 -10.38 17.07
C ASP A 181 -7.09 -9.60 17.82
N PRO A 182 -8.23 -10.22 18.18
CA PRO A 182 -9.32 -9.58 18.89
C PRO A 182 -8.94 -9.14 20.32
N ASN A 183 -7.82 -9.64 20.85
CA ASN A 183 -7.33 -9.27 22.17
C ASN A 183 -6.46 -8.01 22.14
N ARG A 184 -5.97 -7.62 20.97
CA ARG A 184 -5.23 -6.36 20.76
C ARG A 184 -6.21 -5.20 20.71
N ARG A 185 -6.38 -4.55 21.85
CA ARG A 185 -7.26 -3.40 22.00
C ARG A 185 -6.46 -2.18 22.44
N TYR A 186 -6.70 -1.08 21.77
CA TYR A 186 -6.02 0.18 22.03
C TYR A 186 -7.05 1.23 22.47
N SER A 187 -6.72 2.00 23.50
CA SER A 187 -7.58 3.07 23.99
C SER A 187 -6.75 4.12 24.74
N PRO A 188 -7.06 5.41 24.60
CA PRO A 188 -6.46 6.45 25.43
C PRO A 188 -6.65 6.20 26.92
N GLN A 189 -7.77 5.58 27.32
CA GLN A 189 -8.07 5.27 28.72
C GLN A 189 -7.13 4.21 29.33
N TRP A 190 -6.54 3.36 28.49
CA TRP A 190 -5.60 2.34 28.95
C TRP A 190 -4.14 2.81 28.87
N GLY A 191 -3.91 4.03 28.35
CA GLY A 191 -2.58 4.60 28.22
C GLY A 191 -1.70 3.91 27.16
N ASN A 192 -2.26 3.00 26.35
CA ASN A 192 -1.58 2.30 25.28
C ASN A 192 -1.83 2.90 23.89
N LEU A 193 -2.51 4.04 23.84
CA LEU A 193 -2.79 4.83 22.68
C LEU A 193 -2.45 6.28 23.02
N LEU A 194 -1.28 6.73 22.54
CA LEU A 194 -0.73 8.06 22.84
C LEU A 194 -0.92 8.98 21.64
N ASN A 195 -1.03 10.29 21.88
CA ASN A 195 -1.11 11.31 20.84
C ASN A 195 -2.13 11.00 19.74
N SER A 196 -3.27 10.41 20.13
CA SER A 196 -4.26 9.96 19.16
C SER A 196 -4.94 11.14 18.47
N GLY A 197 -4.81 11.17 17.15
CA GLY A 197 -5.60 12.01 16.26
C GLY A 197 -6.61 11.16 15.49
N TRP A 198 -7.73 11.75 15.15
CA TRP A 198 -8.68 11.14 14.23
C TRP A 198 -9.19 12.19 13.25
N SER A 199 -9.45 11.77 12.04
CA SER A 199 -10.14 12.57 11.04
C SER A 199 -11.25 11.76 10.41
N PHE A 200 -12.28 12.45 10.01
CA PHE A 200 -13.37 11.88 9.24
C PHE A 200 -13.76 12.90 8.17
N SER A 201 -13.89 12.43 6.95
CA SER A 201 -14.35 13.25 5.83
C SER A 201 -15.34 12.48 4.98
N ASP A 202 -16.43 13.14 4.66
CA ASP A 202 -17.39 12.68 3.66
C ASP A 202 -17.48 13.66 2.47
N THR A 203 -16.48 14.51 2.31
CA THR A 203 -16.44 15.55 1.27
C THR A 203 -16.58 14.96 -0.13
N ASP A 204 -15.84 13.88 -0.39
CA ASP A 204 -15.84 13.20 -1.68
C ASP A 204 -16.73 11.94 -1.68
N TYR A 205 -17.49 11.75 -0.60
CA TYR A 205 -18.34 10.57 -0.46
C TYR A 205 -19.46 10.56 -1.50
N ALA A 206 -19.58 9.43 -2.20
CA ALA A 206 -20.72 9.12 -3.05
C ALA A 206 -21.22 7.70 -2.76
N ASN A 207 -22.52 7.51 -2.77
CA ASN A 207 -23.17 6.21 -2.56
C ASN A 207 -24.00 5.73 -3.74
N VAL A 208 -24.18 6.58 -4.75
CA VAL A 208 -24.87 6.25 -6.00
C VAL A 208 -24.02 6.71 -7.17
N ALA A 209 -23.88 5.90 -8.19
CA ALA A 209 -23.20 6.29 -9.43
C ALA A 209 -24.12 6.19 -10.63
N LEU A 210 -24.12 7.25 -11.46
CA LEU A 210 -24.65 7.23 -12.81
C LEU A 210 -23.50 6.91 -13.77
N VAL A 211 -23.54 5.75 -14.37
CA VAL A 211 -22.51 5.30 -15.33
C VAL A 211 -23.07 5.39 -16.73
N GLN A 212 -22.39 6.12 -17.60
CA GLN A 212 -22.76 6.24 -19.01
C GLN A 212 -21.66 5.66 -19.90
N GLY A 213 -22.04 4.63 -20.66
CA GLY A 213 -21.17 3.91 -21.58
C GLY A 213 -21.10 4.52 -22.98
N ALA A 214 -20.82 3.68 -23.97
CA ALA A 214 -20.77 4.05 -25.38
C ALA A 214 -22.14 4.51 -25.95
N GLY A 215 -22.12 5.26 -27.03
CA GLY A 215 -23.27 5.86 -27.68
C GLY A 215 -23.25 7.39 -27.65
N GLU A 216 -24.24 8.01 -28.28
CA GLU A 216 -24.41 9.47 -28.31
C GLU A 216 -25.80 9.88 -27.80
N GLY A 217 -25.86 11.00 -27.11
CA GLY A 217 -27.13 11.57 -26.62
C GLY A 217 -27.92 10.56 -25.78
N ASP A 218 -29.21 10.44 -26.09
CA ASP A 218 -30.16 9.57 -25.38
C ASP A 218 -29.99 8.09 -25.68
N GLU A 219 -29.16 7.72 -26.69
CA GLU A 219 -28.85 6.32 -27.03
C GLU A 219 -27.68 5.74 -26.21
N ARG A 220 -27.05 6.57 -25.35
CA ARG A 220 -26.00 6.09 -24.46
C ARG A 220 -26.53 5.06 -23.49
N ALA A 221 -25.80 3.94 -23.41
CA ALA A 221 -26.05 2.97 -22.36
C ALA A 221 -25.88 3.62 -20.99
N THR A 222 -26.86 3.50 -20.13
CA THR A 222 -26.88 4.14 -18.83
C THR A 222 -27.28 3.15 -17.75
N VAL A 223 -26.54 3.11 -16.65
CA VAL A 223 -26.83 2.27 -15.50
C VAL A 223 -26.61 3.04 -14.18
N TRP A 224 -27.52 2.84 -13.23
CA TRP A 224 -27.36 3.30 -11.86
C TRP A 224 -26.82 2.18 -10.98
N VAL A 225 -25.85 2.52 -10.13
CA VAL A 225 -25.15 1.56 -9.26
C VAL A 225 -25.06 2.10 -7.84
N GLY A 226 -24.99 1.22 -6.86
CA GLY A 226 -24.89 1.56 -5.44
C GLY A 226 -26.24 1.63 -4.76
N ASP A 227 -26.39 2.50 -3.74
CA ASP A 227 -27.63 2.66 -2.98
C ASP A 227 -28.66 3.50 -3.78
N VAL A 228 -29.20 2.92 -4.83
CA VAL A 228 -30.15 3.60 -5.72
C VAL A 228 -31.42 4.08 -5.03
N ASN A 229 -31.72 3.54 -3.83
CA ASN A 229 -32.88 3.92 -3.03
C ASN A 229 -32.63 5.09 -2.06
N ALA A 230 -31.36 5.52 -1.91
CA ALA A 230 -31.04 6.68 -1.11
C ALA A 230 -31.78 7.92 -1.61
N THR A 231 -32.22 8.78 -0.70
CA THR A 231 -33.01 9.98 -1.00
C THR A 231 -32.52 11.18 -0.18
N GLY A 232 -32.92 12.38 -0.60
CA GLY A 232 -32.61 13.61 0.14
C GLY A 232 -31.11 13.87 0.27
N ALA A 233 -30.67 14.35 1.43
CA ALA A 233 -29.27 14.66 1.70
C ALA A 233 -28.38 13.42 1.82
N ASP A 234 -28.97 12.26 2.04
CA ASP A 234 -28.23 10.98 2.12
C ASP A 234 -27.87 10.44 0.73
N ARG A 235 -28.50 10.95 -0.33
CA ARG A 235 -28.17 10.58 -1.70
C ARG A 235 -27.08 11.49 -2.22
N ARG A 236 -25.92 10.90 -2.51
CA ARG A 236 -24.77 11.60 -3.08
C ARG A 236 -24.32 10.87 -4.35
N GLU A 237 -24.41 11.58 -5.46
CA GLU A 237 -24.27 10.98 -6.77
C GLU A 237 -22.90 11.25 -7.38
N LEU A 238 -22.32 10.23 -7.99
CA LEU A 238 -21.11 10.28 -8.80
C LEU A 238 -21.48 10.08 -10.27
N TYR A 239 -21.06 10.96 -11.14
CA TYR A 239 -21.14 10.76 -12.58
C TYR A 239 -19.88 10.09 -13.10
N ILE A 240 -20.05 9.03 -13.89
CA ILE A 240 -18.95 8.26 -14.47
C ILE A 240 -19.14 8.17 -15.98
N ASP A 241 -18.21 8.80 -16.73
CA ASP A 241 -18.10 8.62 -18.16
C ASP A 241 -17.29 7.35 -18.46
N ALA A 242 -17.95 6.32 -18.93
CA ALA A 242 -17.38 5.00 -19.23
C ALA A 242 -17.42 4.68 -20.74
N ARG A 243 -17.23 5.69 -21.60
CA ARG A 243 -17.16 5.50 -23.07
C ARG A 243 -16.01 4.62 -23.52
N ASP A 244 -14.99 4.46 -22.69
CA ASP A 244 -13.88 3.52 -22.89
C ASP A 244 -14.31 2.05 -22.78
N VAL A 245 -15.42 1.78 -22.10
CA VAL A 245 -16.03 0.44 -22.02
C VAL A 245 -16.92 0.26 -23.26
N GLN A 246 -16.47 -0.56 -24.18
CA GLN A 246 -17.22 -0.82 -25.43
C GLN A 246 -17.99 -2.13 -25.35
N PRO A 247 -19.17 -2.23 -26.01
CA PRO A 247 -19.84 -3.51 -26.18
C PRO A 247 -18.98 -4.46 -27.03
N GLU A 248 -19.03 -5.75 -26.73
CA GLU A 248 -18.33 -6.79 -27.54
C GLU A 248 -19.12 -7.11 -28.81
N ASP A 249 -18.50 -7.89 -29.72
CA ASP A 249 -19.13 -8.31 -30.96
C ASP A 249 -20.46 -9.05 -30.69
N GLY A 250 -21.56 -8.50 -31.22
CA GLY A 250 -22.90 -9.02 -31.00
C GLY A 250 -23.64 -8.45 -29.80
N GLU A 251 -23.00 -7.60 -28.99
CA GLU A 251 -23.68 -6.83 -27.95
C GLU A 251 -24.21 -5.50 -28.48
N THR A 252 -25.25 -5.01 -27.84
CA THR A 252 -25.82 -3.68 -28.07
C THR A 252 -25.72 -2.85 -26.78
N SER A 253 -25.97 -1.55 -26.87
CA SER A 253 -26.01 -0.65 -25.70
C SER A 253 -26.99 -1.07 -24.61
N THR A 254 -27.94 -1.97 -24.92
CA THR A 254 -28.97 -2.50 -24.00
C THR A 254 -28.70 -3.94 -23.56
N SER A 255 -27.64 -4.58 -24.05
CA SER A 255 -27.29 -5.96 -23.67
C SER A 255 -26.98 -6.04 -22.18
N GLN A 256 -27.55 -7.05 -21.52
CA GLN A 256 -27.37 -7.26 -20.07
C GLN A 256 -25.89 -7.43 -19.68
N SER A 257 -25.12 -8.14 -20.50
CA SER A 257 -23.68 -8.33 -20.31
C SER A 257 -22.91 -6.99 -20.38
N TYR A 258 -23.24 -6.13 -21.31
CA TYR A 258 -22.65 -4.82 -21.42
C TYR A 258 -23.02 -3.89 -20.25
N LEU A 259 -24.30 -3.89 -19.86
CA LEU A 259 -24.74 -3.13 -18.68
C LEU A 259 -24.08 -3.63 -17.39
N ALA A 260 -23.82 -4.94 -17.26
CA ALA A 260 -23.06 -5.48 -16.14
C ALA A 260 -21.64 -4.95 -16.09
N LYS A 261 -20.93 -4.86 -17.24
CA LYS A 261 -19.57 -4.26 -17.31
C LYS A 261 -19.59 -2.79 -16.88
N LEU A 262 -20.61 -2.04 -17.23
CA LEU A 262 -20.79 -0.66 -16.77
C LEU A 262 -21.08 -0.59 -15.27
N ALA A 263 -21.89 -1.53 -14.75
CA ALA A 263 -22.20 -1.61 -13.33
C ALA A 263 -20.94 -1.93 -12.51
N ASP A 264 -20.10 -2.86 -12.97
CA ASP A 264 -18.83 -3.21 -12.32
C ASP A 264 -17.90 -1.99 -12.27
N ARG A 265 -17.79 -1.24 -13.38
CA ARG A 265 -17.02 0.03 -13.40
C ARG A 265 -17.59 1.05 -12.39
N GLY A 266 -18.91 1.13 -12.27
CA GLY A 266 -19.59 1.98 -11.30
C GLY A 266 -19.23 1.59 -9.86
N GLY A 267 -19.29 0.31 -9.55
CA GLY A 267 -18.90 -0.24 -8.25
C GLY A 267 -17.45 0.05 -7.89
N GLU A 268 -16.52 -0.18 -8.81
CA GLU A 268 -15.09 0.14 -8.60
C GLU A 268 -14.88 1.63 -8.26
N LYS A 269 -15.56 2.53 -8.98
CA LYS A 269 -15.42 3.98 -8.74
C LYS A 269 -16.08 4.41 -7.44
N LEU A 270 -17.21 3.83 -7.05
CA LEU A 270 -17.85 4.12 -5.76
C LEU A 270 -16.99 3.66 -4.59
N LEU A 271 -16.28 2.53 -4.71
CA LEU A 271 -15.33 2.08 -3.68
C LEU A 271 -14.22 3.10 -3.43
N ALA A 272 -13.81 3.86 -4.45
CA ALA A 272 -12.85 4.95 -4.30
C ALA A 272 -13.44 6.22 -3.65
N GLN A 273 -14.77 6.32 -3.55
CA GLN A 273 -15.51 7.46 -3.00
C GLN A 273 -16.16 7.13 -1.65
N LEU A 274 -15.66 6.11 -0.95
CA LEU A 274 -16.14 5.82 0.39
C LEU A 274 -15.80 6.94 1.36
N ARG A 275 -16.60 7.06 2.43
CA ARG A 275 -16.25 7.95 3.54
C ARG A 275 -14.86 7.63 4.02
N THR A 276 -13.99 8.63 4.01
CA THR A 276 -12.62 8.48 4.46
C THR A 276 -12.52 8.78 5.95
N GLY A 277 -11.79 7.96 6.65
CA GLY A 277 -11.45 8.19 8.03
C GLY A 277 -10.04 7.70 8.30
N SER A 278 -9.32 8.41 9.13
CA SER A 278 -8.02 7.94 9.61
C SER A 278 -7.95 8.09 11.11
N ILE A 279 -7.25 7.18 11.73
CA ILE A 279 -6.82 7.27 13.11
C ILE A 279 -5.30 7.18 13.10
N GLU A 280 -4.66 8.15 13.71
CA GLU A 280 -3.21 8.16 13.90
C GLU A 280 -2.92 8.09 15.39
N PHE A 281 -1.94 7.33 15.78
CA PHE A 281 -1.49 7.29 17.17
C PHE A 281 -0.04 6.81 17.27
N ASP A 282 0.60 7.26 18.32
CA ASP A 282 1.88 6.74 18.75
C ASP A 282 1.63 5.55 19.66
N VAL A 283 2.33 4.47 19.41
CA VAL A 283 2.24 3.25 20.22
C VAL A 283 3.63 2.72 20.49
N ASP A 284 3.83 2.26 21.71
CA ASP A 284 5.04 1.57 22.14
C ASP A 284 4.88 0.04 22.02
N ASP A 285 4.37 -0.39 20.85
CA ASP A 285 4.20 -1.80 20.53
C ASP A 285 4.95 -2.12 19.24
N ASP A 286 6.16 -2.66 19.37
CA ASP A 286 7.04 -3.03 18.29
C ASP A 286 6.62 -4.33 17.58
N THR A 287 5.61 -5.03 18.12
CA THR A 287 5.10 -6.28 17.56
C THR A 287 4.07 -6.09 16.43
N LEU A 288 3.49 -4.88 16.30
CA LEU A 288 2.57 -4.55 15.21
C LEU A 288 3.27 -4.52 13.86
N GLN A 289 2.60 -5.07 12.86
CA GLN A 289 3.05 -5.04 11.47
C GLN A 289 2.01 -4.34 10.58
N VAL A 290 2.47 -3.82 9.45
CA VAL A 290 1.57 -3.26 8.43
C VAL A 290 0.59 -4.34 7.96
N GLY A 291 -0.66 -3.96 7.83
CA GLY A 291 -1.75 -4.85 7.47
C GLY A 291 -2.46 -5.50 8.66
N ASP A 292 -1.87 -5.53 9.86
CA ASP A 292 -2.56 -6.05 11.04
C ASP A 292 -3.88 -5.32 11.29
N VAL A 293 -4.89 -6.07 11.70
CA VAL A 293 -6.20 -5.53 12.07
C VAL A 293 -6.33 -5.53 13.58
N LEU A 294 -6.68 -4.39 14.13
CA LEU A 294 -6.79 -4.20 15.57
C LEU A 294 -8.10 -3.51 15.94
N SER A 295 -8.45 -3.55 17.24
CA SER A 295 -9.61 -2.85 17.79
C SER A 295 -9.15 -1.58 18.52
N ALA A 296 -9.61 -0.41 18.04
CA ALA A 296 -9.37 0.88 18.68
C ALA A 296 -10.67 1.39 19.32
N SER A 297 -10.63 1.69 20.61
CA SER A 297 -11.76 2.28 21.32
C SER A 297 -11.51 3.78 21.50
N LEU A 298 -12.46 4.59 21.04
CA LEU A 298 -12.48 6.05 21.20
C LEU A 298 -13.70 6.44 22.04
N PRO A 299 -13.60 6.34 23.38
CA PRO A 299 -14.74 6.53 24.27
C PRO A 299 -15.35 7.92 24.18
N GLN A 300 -14.55 8.96 23.89
CA GLN A 300 -15.03 10.32 23.70
C GLN A 300 -16.00 10.46 22.51
N LEU A 301 -15.93 9.55 21.55
CA LEU A 301 -16.83 9.48 20.42
C LEU A 301 -17.94 8.45 20.59
N GLY A 302 -17.89 7.60 21.62
CA GLY A 302 -18.81 6.49 21.82
C GLY A 302 -18.69 5.38 20.79
N TYR A 303 -17.51 5.19 20.21
CA TYR A 303 -17.27 4.18 19.17
C TYR A 303 -16.08 3.28 19.47
N THR A 304 -16.20 2.04 19.04
CA THR A 304 -15.08 1.12 18.82
C THR A 304 -14.95 0.91 17.33
N ALA A 305 -13.75 0.97 16.82
CA ALA A 305 -13.45 0.73 15.42
C ALA A 305 -12.56 -0.49 15.27
N MET A 306 -12.85 -1.31 14.27
CA MET A 306 -11.88 -2.25 13.73
C MET A 306 -11.12 -1.53 12.61
N VAL A 307 -9.81 -1.50 12.74
CA VAL A 307 -8.94 -0.71 11.87
C VAL A 307 -7.72 -1.51 11.46
N ARG A 308 -7.28 -1.27 10.25
CA ARG A 308 -6.06 -1.88 9.69
C ARG A 308 -4.88 -0.93 9.89
N VAL A 309 -3.73 -1.47 10.24
CA VAL A 309 -2.46 -0.75 10.21
C VAL A 309 -2.12 -0.45 8.74
N ALA A 310 -2.33 0.78 8.32
CA ALA A 310 -2.07 1.22 6.96
C ALA A 310 -0.60 1.56 6.74
N ASP A 311 0.01 2.27 7.71
CA ASP A 311 1.42 2.67 7.65
C ASP A 311 2.07 2.52 9.02
N ILE A 312 3.36 2.23 9.01
CA ILE A 312 4.23 2.35 10.19
C ILE A 312 5.36 3.30 9.83
N ILE A 313 5.34 4.47 10.45
CA ILE A 313 6.34 5.50 10.23
C ILE A 313 7.31 5.50 11.41
N THR A 314 8.58 5.34 11.14
CA THR A 314 9.65 5.51 12.13
C THR A 314 10.39 6.80 11.83
N GLN A 315 10.40 7.71 12.80
CA GLN A 315 11.20 8.93 12.76
C GLN A 315 12.25 8.88 13.86
N SER A 316 13.49 9.15 13.52
CA SER A 316 14.60 9.14 14.47
C SER A 316 15.47 10.35 14.28
N GLU A 317 15.66 11.09 15.35
CA GLU A 317 16.47 12.31 15.46
C GLU A 317 17.34 12.24 16.71
N ASP A 318 18.15 13.27 16.95
CA ASP A 318 18.96 13.38 18.19
C ASP A 318 18.08 13.34 19.46
N SER A 319 16.84 13.80 19.38
CA SER A 319 15.85 13.80 20.47
C SER A 319 15.32 12.40 20.84
N GLY A 320 15.48 11.42 19.94
CA GLY A 320 15.00 10.06 20.12
C GLY A 320 14.37 9.46 18.87
N THR A 321 13.76 8.30 19.05
CA THR A 321 13.06 7.60 17.97
C THR A 321 11.57 7.50 18.34
N THR A 322 10.71 7.91 17.42
CA THR A 322 9.26 7.75 17.53
C THR A 322 8.78 6.77 16.46
N ARG A 323 7.72 6.03 16.79
CA ARG A 323 7.05 5.12 15.88
C ARG A 323 5.57 5.48 15.84
N THR A 324 5.13 6.04 14.73
CA THR A 324 3.73 6.43 14.52
C THR A 324 3.04 5.39 13.67
N ILE A 325 1.90 4.91 14.15
CA ILE A 325 1.06 3.95 13.44
C ILE A 325 -0.12 4.70 12.85
N ARG A 326 -0.23 4.68 11.53
CA ARG A 326 -1.40 5.17 10.82
C ARG A 326 -2.35 4.04 10.54
N LEU A 327 -3.60 4.26 10.88
CA LEU A 327 -4.67 3.31 10.62
C LEU A 327 -5.45 3.74 9.37
N GLY A 328 -5.84 2.76 8.59
CA GLY A 328 -6.70 2.97 7.43
C GLY A 328 -8.13 3.30 7.84
N THR A 329 -9.01 3.35 6.85
CA THR A 329 -10.43 3.63 7.04
C THR A 329 -11.05 2.69 8.08
N PRO A 330 -11.57 3.21 9.19
CA PRO A 330 -12.12 2.38 10.26
C PRO A 330 -13.49 1.79 9.89
N SER A 331 -13.71 0.57 10.32
CA SER A 331 -15.05 -0.02 10.39
C SER A 331 -15.64 0.29 11.78
N TRP A 332 -16.56 1.25 11.84
CA TRP A 332 -17.09 1.78 13.09
C TRP A 332 -18.21 0.92 13.66
N HIS A 333 -18.14 0.65 14.96
CA HIS A 333 -19.21 0.02 15.72
C HIS A 333 -19.54 0.91 16.92
N LYS A 334 -20.83 1.24 17.09
CA LYS A 334 -21.28 2.00 18.25
C LYS A 334 -21.14 1.12 19.50
N ILE A 335 -20.58 1.70 20.58
CA ILE A 335 -20.43 1.02 21.89
C ILE A 335 -21.79 0.94 22.56
#